data_cbae7bd7e2bf798f1f821a8abea9b7f3
#
_entry.id   cbae7bd7e2bf798f1f821a8abea9b7f3
#
_cell.length_a   1.000
_cell.length_b   1.000
_cell.length_c   1.000
_cell.angle_alpha   90.00
_cell.angle_beta   90.00
_cell.angle_gamma   90.00
#
_symmetry.space_group_name_H-M   'P 1'
#
loop_
_entity.id
_entity.type
_entity.pdbx_description
1 polymer ?
#
loop_
_entity_poly.entity_id
_entity_poly.type
_entity_poly.pdbx_seq_one_letter_code
_entity_poly.pdbx_strand_id
1 'polypeptide(L)'
;MFYELAASSWGVEEIQAMHRVIDSGFFTMGENVKKLERQFADYFGMKYGIMVNSGSSANLVSTAALFYKKHCPLQRGDEVIVPAISWATTYHPLQQYGLKLRFLDVDLHSLNMDITRLEEALTPRTRAIVAVSILGNPAELDVLRNFADKHGLYLLEDNCESMDAELNGRKTGTFGHLNTFSFFFSHHISTMEGGMILTDDVELAHLCHSIRAHGWTRDLPPDTTIYERKGSDFYEAYNFILPGYNVRPLELSGAIGLEQIKKLPAMTAQRRKNWALFQELFGTDERFIIQREHGKSSAFSFTLILNPALKVDRERAFAALRDADIGYRIITGGNFLRHSVMKYYEYEIVGDVKNADLAHDHGFFVGNHPQDLTPQLERLRNALHNFV
;
A
#
# COMPACT_ATOMS: atom_id res chain seq x y z
N MET A 1 -28.09 -3.24 12.06
CA MET A 1 -27.32 -2.47 11.03
C MET A 1 -26.07 -3.26 10.72
N PHE A 2 -25.80 -3.52 9.45
CA PHE A 2 -24.64 -4.30 9.01
C PHE A 2 -23.31 -3.61 9.42
N TYR A 3 -22.35 -4.37 9.92
CA TYR A 3 -21.01 -3.88 10.20
C TYR A 3 -20.13 -4.07 8.97
N GLU A 4 -19.94 -3.00 8.23
CA GLU A 4 -19.25 -3.00 6.94
C GLU A 4 -17.73 -3.10 7.10
N LEU A 5 -17.05 -3.61 6.06
CA LEU A 5 -15.59 -3.63 5.99
C LEU A 5 -14.99 -2.24 5.79
N ALA A 6 -15.72 -1.37 5.10
CA ALA A 6 -15.32 0.00 4.82
C ALA A 6 -16.54 0.92 4.84
N ALA A 7 -16.36 2.16 5.26
CA ALA A 7 -17.38 3.21 5.23
C ALA A 7 -16.82 4.43 4.50
N SER A 8 -17.72 5.19 3.86
CA SER A 8 -17.34 6.44 3.23
C SER A 8 -16.81 7.45 4.24
N SER A 9 -15.69 8.07 3.92
CA SER A 9 -15.10 9.20 4.66
C SER A 9 -15.52 10.58 4.09
N TRP A 10 -16.36 10.58 3.05
CA TRP A 10 -16.77 11.79 2.36
C TRP A 10 -17.86 12.55 3.10
N GLY A 11 -17.78 13.87 3.01
CA GLY A 11 -18.79 14.82 3.43
C GLY A 11 -19.23 15.73 2.27
N VAL A 12 -19.82 16.86 2.63
CA VAL A 12 -20.25 17.86 1.67
C VAL A 12 -19.08 18.52 0.92
N GLU A 13 -17.91 18.56 1.54
CA GLU A 13 -16.71 19.21 1.00
C GLU A 13 -16.21 18.50 -0.26
N GLU A 14 -16.17 17.17 -0.28
CA GLU A 14 -15.78 16.37 -1.44
C GLU A 14 -16.77 16.54 -2.59
N ILE A 15 -18.08 16.54 -2.28
CA ILE A 15 -19.13 16.76 -3.28
C ILE A 15 -19.01 18.16 -3.88
N GLN A 16 -18.79 19.19 -3.06
CA GLN A 16 -18.58 20.56 -3.54
C GLN A 16 -17.29 20.69 -4.35
N ALA A 17 -16.23 19.98 -3.98
CA ALA A 17 -14.99 19.95 -4.75
C ALA A 17 -15.20 19.37 -6.16
N MET A 18 -15.98 18.29 -6.29
CA MET A 18 -16.37 17.74 -7.59
C MET A 18 -17.17 18.74 -8.42
N HIS A 19 -18.17 19.40 -7.83
CA HIS A 19 -18.95 20.42 -8.54
C HIS A 19 -18.08 21.55 -9.08
N ARG A 20 -17.11 22.05 -8.31
CA ARG A 20 -16.15 23.08 -8.80
C ARG A 20 -15.37 22.60 -10.04
N VAL A 21 -14.99 21.34 -10.10
CA VAL A 21 -14.31 20.78 -11.29
C VAL A 21 -15.27 20.65 -12.47
N ILE A 22 -16.51 20.19 -12.23
CA ILE A 22 -17.54 20.08 -13.28
C ILE A 22 -17.83 21.45 -13.88
N ASP A 23 -18.03 22.48 -13.05
CA ASP A 23 -18.32 23.86 -13.47
C ASP A 23 -17.15 24.48 -14.26
N SER A 24 -15.90 24.07 -13.97
CA SER A 24 -14.71 24.53 -14.70
C SER A 24 -14.61 23.98 -16.12
N GLY A 25 -15.26 22.85 -16.43
CA GLY A 25 -15.15 22.13 -17.69
C GLY A 25 -13.79 21.47 -17.95
N PHE A 26 -12.87 21.45 -16.96
CA PHE A 26 -11.55 20.87 -17.09
C PHE A 26 -11.43 19.58 -16.25
N PHE A 27 -11.47 18.42 -16.91
CA PHE A 27 -11.62 17.11 -16.26
C PHE A 27 -10.35 16.26 -16.21
N THR A 28 -9.42 16.51 -17.13
CA THR A 28 -8.15 15.81 -17.16
C THR A 28 -7.19 16.37 -16.11
N MET A 29 -6.12 15.65 -15.84
CA MET A 29 -5.09 16.03 -14.87
C MET A 29 -4.66 17.51 -15.01
N GLY A 30 -4.83 18.30 -13.95
CA GLY A 30 -4.61 19.75 -13.95
C GLY A 30 -4.12 20.30 -12.61
N GLU A 31 -4.62 21.46 -12.22
CA GLU A 31 -4.12 22.21 -11.06
C GLU A 31 -4.47 21.57 -9.70
N ASN A 32 -5.62 20.90 -9.56
CA ASN A 32 -5.96 20.21 -8.32
C ASN A 32 -5.04 18.99 -8.10
N VAL A 33 -4.74 18.26 -9.17
CA VAL A 33 -3.77 17.15 -9.10
C VAL A 33 -2.40 17.67 -8.68
N LYS A 34 -1.86 18.73 -9.30
CA LYS A 34 -0.56 19.33 -8.94
C LYS A 34 -0.53 19.82 -7.49
N LYS A 35 -1.62 20.44 -7.02
CA LYS A 35 -1.75 20.90 -5.63
C LYS A 35 -1.75 19.72 -4.67
N LEU A 36 -2.48 18.65 -4.97
CA LEU A 36 -2.52 17.45 -4.14
C LEU A 36 -1.15 16.79 -4.10
N GLU A 37 -0.46 16.63 -5.24
CA GLU A 37 0.89 16.08 -5.30
C GLU A 37 1.83 16.81 -4.34
N ARG A 38 1.82 18.16 -4.35
CA ARG A 38 2.63 18.98 -3.45
C ARG A 38 2.20 18.83 -1.99
N GLN A 39 0.91 19.00 -1.68
CA GLN A 39 0.43 18.93 -0.30
C GLN A 39 0.63 17.55 0.32
N PHE A 40 0.51 16.50 -0.49
CA PHE A 40 0.74 15.13 -0.04
C PHE A 40 2.24 14.89 0.25
N ALA A 41 3.12 15.33 -0.64
CA ALA A 41 4.57 15.27 -0.40
C ALA A 41 4.96 16.06 0.84
N ASP A 42 4.47 17.31 1.00
CA ASP A 42 4.72 18.15 2.17
C ASP A 42 4.22 17.49 3.47
N TYR A 43 3.04 16.86 3.45
CA TYR A 43 2.46 16.17 4.61
C TYR A 43 3.34 15.01 5.11
N PHE A 44 4.00 14.30 4.19
CA PHE A 44 4.93 13.21 4.50
C PHE A 44 6.38 13.66 4.65
N GLY A 45 6.70 14.93 4.38
CA GLY A 45 8.06 15.46 4.44
C GLY A 45 8.96 14.96 3.30
N MET A 46 8.37 14.63 2.14
CA MET A 46 9.06 14.18 0.94
C MET A 46 9.14 15.29 -0.11
N LYS A 47 10.11 15.19 -1.04
CA LYS A 47 10.33 16.25 -2.05
C LYS A 47 9.34 16.18 -3.21
N TYR A 48 8.97 14.98 -3.64
CA TYR A 48 8.17 14.79 -4.86
C TYR A 48 7.00 13.85 -4.60
N GLY A 49 5.82 14.26 -5.06
CA GLY A 49 4.63 13.45 -5.13
C GLY A 49 4.14 13.33 -6.58
N ILE A 50 3.84 12.12 -7.03
CA ILE A 50 3.35 11.85 -8.38
C ILE A 50 2.05 11.07 -8.26
N MET A 51 0.92 11.72 -8.54
CA MET A 51 -0.40 11.11 -8.49
C MET A 51 -0.65 10.23 -9.72
N VAL A 52 -1.23 9.08 -9.49
CA VAL A 52 -1.66 8.12 -10.51
C VAL A 52 -3.10 7.68 -10.27
N ASN A 53 -3.68 6.91 -11.17
CA ASN A 53 -5.10 6.53 -11.11
C ASN A 53 -5.43 5.38 -10.12
N SER A 54 -4.43 4.76 -9.49
CA SER A 54 -4.62 3.75 -8.43
C SER A 54 -3.32 3.43 -7.70
N GLY A 55 -3.39 2.83 -6.51
CA GLY A 55 -2.22 2.27 -5.83
C GLY A 55 -1.52 1.18 -6.65
N SER A 56 -2.28 0.37 -7.39
CA SER A 56 -1.74 -0.62 -8.32
C SER A 56 -0.89 0.01 -9.41
N SER A 57 -1.34 1.12 -9.97
CA SER A 57 -0.56 1.90 -10.94
C SER A 57 0.64 2.58 -10.31
N ALA A 58 0.57 2.95 -9.02
CA ALA A 58 1.73 3.47 -8.30
C ALA A 58 2.84 2.41 -8.22
N ASN A 59 2.51 1.17 -7.86
CA ASN A 59 3.46 0.05 -7.85
C ASN A 59 4.02 -0.25 -9.26
N LEU A 60 3.17 -0.21 -10.29
CA LEU A 60 3.57 -0.44 -11.68
C LEU A 60 4.56 0.62 -12.17
N VAL A 61 4.24 1.90 -11.99
CA VAL A 61 5.09 3.02 -12.41
C VAL A 61 6.38 3.05 -11.62
N SER A 62 6.34 2.78 -10.32
CA SER A 62 7.53 2.69 -9.46
C SER A 62 8.48 1.58 -9.91
N THR A 63 7.94 0.39 -10.20
CA THR A 63 8.74 -0.72 -10.75
C THR A 63 9.35 -0.33 -12.10
N ALA A 64 8.54 0.22 -13.01
CA ALA A 64 8.99 0.64 -14.33
C ALA A 64 10.12 1.68 -14.25
N ALA A 65 10.01 2.67 -13.36
CA ALA A 65 10.99 3.73 -13.21
C ALA A 65 12.39 3.20 -12.89
N LEU A 66 12.49 2.14 -12.08
CA LEU A 66 13.78 1.55 -11.72
C LEU A 66 14.50 0.89 -12.90
N PHE A 67 13.79 0.48 -13.97
CA PHE A 67 14.38 -0.05 -15.19
C PHE A 67 15.02 1.03 -16.08
N TYR A 68 14.66 2.30 -15.87
CA TYR A 68 15.12 3.41 -16.72
C TYR A 68 16.05 4.40 -16.00
N LYS A 69 16.50 4.06 -14.77
CA LYS A 69 17.53 4.86 -14.11
C LYS A 69 18.84 4.88 -14.89
N LYS A 70 19.53 6.00 -14.88
CA LYS A 70 20.85 6.14 -15.54
C LYS A 70 21.91 5.25 -14.90
N HIS A 71 21.84 5.11 -13.58
CA HIS A 71 22.79 4.32 -12.80
C HIS A 71 22.08 3.17 -12.11
N CYS A 72 22.66 1.97 -12.23
CA CYS A 72 22.16 0.74 -11.62
C CYS A 72 20.69 0.43 -11.94
N PRO A 73 20.25 0.51 -13.22
CA PRO A 73 18.88 0.13 -13.56
C PRO A 73 18.62 -1.33 -13.25
N LEU A 74 17.39 -1.66 -12.86
CA LEU A 74 16.94 -3.05 -12.80
C LEU A 74 16.95 -3.68 -14.18
N GLN A 75 17.18 -4.98 -14.22
CA GLN A 75 17.20 -5.78 -15.45
C GLN A 75 16.28 -7.00 -15.31
N ARG A 76 15.81 -7.54 -16.44
CA ARG A 76 15.10 -8.82 -16.43
C ARG A 76 16.00 -9.92 -15.87
N GLY A 77 15.44 -10.74 -14.99
CA GLY A 77 16.17 -11.79 -14.27
C GLY A 77 16.83 -11.33 -12.96
N ASP A 78 16.81 -10.04 -12.64
CA ASP A 78 17.16 -9.57 -11.29
C ASP A 78 16.17 -10.12 -10.27
N GLU A 79 16.63 -10.27 -9.04
CA GLU A 79 15.85 -10.84 -7.95
C GLU A 79 15.36 -9.76 -6.99
N VAL A 80 14.13 -9.94 -6.50
CA VAL A 80 13.47 -9.01 -5.56
C VAL A 80 12.97 -9.79 -4.35
N ILE A 81 13.36 -9.36 -3.16
CA ILE A 81 12.86 -9.92 -1.89
C ILE A 81 11.47 -9.34 -1.61
N VAL A 82 10.50 -10.22 -1.33
CA VAL A 82 9.10 -9.84 -1.09
C VAL A 82 8.50 -10.65 0.07
N PRO A 83 7.52 -10.12 0.84
CA PRO A 83 6.80 -10.89 1.84
C PRO A 83 5.83 -11.89 1.18
N ALA A 84 5.48 -12.98 1.87
CA ALA A 84 4.52 -13.97 1.38
C ALA A 84 3.06 -13.49 1.46
N ILE A 85 2.76 -12.49 2.28
CA ILE A 85 1.42 -11.88 2.41
C ILE A 85 1.49 -10.44 1.90
N SER A 86 0.73 -10.14 0.86
CA SER A 86 0.43 -8.79 0.39
C SER A 86 -0.71 -8.83 -0.64
N TRP A 87 -1.10 -7.65 -1.10
CA TRP A 87 -2.03 -7.53 -2.22
C TRP A 87 -1.36 -7.89 -3.54
N ALA A 88 -2.13 -8.47 -4.46
CA ALA A 88 -1.62 -9.01 -5.72
C ALA A 88 -0.80 -8.00 -6.55
N THR A 89 -1.18 -6.73 -6.55
CA THR A 89 -0.50 -5.69 -7.34
C THR A 89 0.80 -5.16 -6.71
N THR A 90 1.19 -5.64 -5.54
CA THR A 90 2.56 -5.54 -5.03
C THR A 90 3.51 -6.40 -5.87
N TYR A 91 3.06 -7.58 -6.33
CA TYR A 91 3.88 -8.57 -7.04
C TYR A 91 3.76 -8.50 -8.57
N HIS A 92 2.55 -8.22 -9.10
CA HIS A 92 2.29 -8.28 -10.54
C HIS A 92 3.27 -7.44 -11.38
N PRO A 93 3.56 -6.17 -11.04
CA PRO A 93 4.51 -5.37 -11.80
C PRO A 93 5.92 -5.98 -11.86
N LEU A 94 6.37 -6.56 -10.74
CA LEU A 94 7.70 -7.18 -10.65
C LEU A 94 7.82 -8.33 -11.66
N GLN A 95 6.81 -9.23 -11.67
CA GLN A 95 6.77 -10.34 -12.62
C GLN A 95 6.60 -9.86 -14.07
N GLN A 96 5.74 -8.87 -14.32
CA GLN A 96 5.51 -8.32 -15.67
C GLN A 96 6.80 -7.72 -16.27
N TYR A 97 7.65 -7.14 -15.43
CA TYR A 97 8.97 -6.64 -15.80
C TYR A 97 10.06 -7.72 -15.88
N GLY A 98 9.72 -8.99 -15.56
CA GLY A 98 10.63 -10.13 -15.67
C GLY A 98 11.62 -10.22 -14.51
N LEU A 99 11.24 -9.74 -13.33
CA LEU A 99 11.99 -9.94 -12.09
C LEU A 99 11.62 -11.29 -11.49
N LYS A 100 12.58 -11.95 -10.84
CA LYS A 100 12.36 -13.17 -10.07
C LYS A 100 12.08 -12.81 -8.62
N LEU A 101 11.00 -13.34 -8.06
CA LEU A 101 10.58 -13.04 -6.70
C LEU A 101 11.20 -14.02 -5.69
N ARG A 102 11.75 -13.50 -4.61
CA ARG A 102 12.28 -14.27 -3.48
C ARG A 102 11.37 -14.04 -2.29
N PHE A 103 10.49 -15.01 -2.03
CA PHE A 103 9.49 -14.92 -0.97
C PHE A 103 10.08 -15.25 0.39
N LEU A 104 9.89 -14.34 1.34
CA LEU A 104 10.09 -14.56 2.76
C LEU A 104 8.74 -14.76 3.47
N ASP A 105 8.75 -15.57 4.52
CA ASP A 105 7.61 -15.69 5.43
C ASP A 105 7.32 -14.35 6.12
N VAL A 106 6.24 -14.30 6.86
CA VAL A 106 5.86 -13.18 7.70
C VAL A 106 6.03 -13.53 9.18
N ASP A 107 6.25 -12.53 10.02
CA ASP A 107 6.06 -12.66 11.45
C ASP A 107 4.56 -12.75 11.78
N LEU A 108 4.15 -13.77 12.52
CA LEU A 108 2.74 -14.05 12.75
C LEU A 108 2.02 -12.98 13.57
N HIS A 109 2.76 -12.24 14.39
CA HIS A 109 2.18 -11.21 15.23
C HIS A 109 2.12 -9.83 14.57
N SER A 110 3.10 -9.47 13.76
CA SER A 110 3.07 -8.22 12.99
C SER A 110 2.39 -8.39 11.64
N LEU A 111 2.40 -9.60 11.06
CA LEU A 111 2.03 -9.95 9.69
C LEU A 111 2.94 -9.33 8.62
N ASN A 112 3.96 -8.61 9.01
CA ASN A 112 4.98 -8.05 8.13
C ASN A 112 6.07 -9.08 7.80
N MET A 113 6.90 -8.78 6.80
CA MET A 113 8.02 -9.62 6.38
C MET A 113 8.89 -10.04 7.59
N ASP A 114 9.19 -11.32 7.72
CA ASP A 114 10.17 -11.82 8.69
C ASP A 114 11.58 -11.41 8.26
N ILE A 115 12.10 -10.38 8.91
CA ILE A 115 13.41 -9.80 8.62
C ILE A 115 14.58 -10.67 9.12
N THR A 116 14.33 -11.67 9.97
CA THR A 116 15.39 -12.53 10.53
C THR A 116 16.09 -13.35 9.46
N ARG A 117 15.46 -13.51 8.28
CA ARG A 117 15.96 -14.30 7.16
C ARG A 117 16.42 -13.48 5.96
N LEU A 118 16.59 -12.17 6.10
CA LEU A 118 17.02 -11.29 5.00
C LEU A 118 18.35 -11.69 4.38
N GLU A 119 19.34 -12.06 5.21
CA GLU A 119 20.65 -12.48 4.70
C GLU A 119 20.57 -13.80 3.90
N GLU A 120 19.64 -14.71 4.24
CA GLU A 120 19.41 -15.95 3.46
C GLU A 120 18.75 -15.65 2.11
N ALA A 121 17.97 -14.57 2.04
CA ALA A 121 17.30 -14.14 0.81
C ALA A 121 18.25 -13.43 -0.16
N LEU A 122 19.43 -13.00 0.29
CA LEU A 122 20.38 -12.25 -0.53
C LEU A 122 21.14 -13.20 -1.48
N THR A 123 21.23 -12.81 -2.75
CA THR A 123 22.06 -13.46 -3.77
C THR A 123 22.82 -12.40 -4.59
N PRO A 124 23.80 -12.80 -5.40
CA PRO A 124 24.45 -11.85 -6.31
C PRO A 124 23.51 -11.18 -7.33
N ARG A 125 22.29 -11.69 -7.53
CA ARG A 125 21.27 -11.10 -8.41
C ARG A 125 20.22 -10.29 -7.70
N THR A 126 20.19 -10.30 -6.38
CA THR A 126 19.25 -9.47 -5.62
C THR A 126 19.53 -7.99 -5.88
N ARG A 127 18.51 -7.21 -6.26
CA ARG A 127 18.61 -5.78 -6.56
C ARG A 127 17.58 -4.93 -5.85
N ALA A 128 16.51 -5.53 -5.32
CA ALA A 128 15.47 -4.76 -4.63
C ALA A 128 14.84 -5.57 -3.50
N ILE A 129 14.20 -4.82 -2.60
CA ILE A 129 13.31 -5.31 -1.55
C ILE A 129 12.00 -4.55 -1.68
N VAL A 130 10.87 -5.24 -1.56
CA VAL A 130 9.57 -4.61 -1.39
C VAL A 130 9.14 -4.78 0.06
N ALA A 131 9.07 -3.67 0.78
CA ALA A 131 8.51 -3.61 2.12
C ALA A 131 7.02 -3.31 2.03
N VAL A 132 6.22 -4.04 2.79
CA VAL A 132 4.79 -3.79 2.92
C VAL A 132 4.48 -3.63 4.40
N SER A 133 3.82 -2.54 4.77
CA SER A 133 3.29 -2.34 6.12
C SER A 133 1.83 -2.82 6.13
N ILE A 134 1.62 -4.09 6.54
CA ILE A 134 0.32 -4.77 6.40
C ILE A 134 -0.73 -4.19 7.36
N LEU A 135 -1.89 -3.84 6.80
CA LEU A 135 -3.11 -3.45 7.52
C LEU A 135 -2.90 -2.30 8.52
N GLY A 136 -2.01 -1.39 8.19
CA GLY A 136 -1.75 -0.21 9.01
C GLY A 136 -0.58 -0.36 9.99
N ASN A 137 -0.01 -1.55 10.13
CA ASN A 137 1.06 -1.83 11.09
C ASN A 137 2.44 -1.67 10.42
N PRO A 138 3.28 -0.72 10.88
CA PRO A 138 4.60 -0.52 10.28
C PRO A 138 5.44 -1.80 10.22
N ALA A 139 6.07 -2.06 9.08
CA ALA A 139 7.13 -3.06 8.98
C ALA A 139 8.42 -2.54 9.66
N GLU A 140 9.44 -3.38 9.77
CA GLU A 140 10.77 -3.03 10.27
C GLU A 140 11.54 -2.17 9.25
N LEU A 141 10.94 -1.01 8.86
CA LEU A 141 11.37 -0.19 7.72
C LEU A 141 12.77 0.38 7.86
N ASP A 142 13.19 0.71 9.07
CA ASP A 142 14.55 1.17 9.37
C ASP A 142 15.59 0.06 9.18
N VAL A 143 15.27 -1.17 9.59
CA VAL A 143 16.12 -2.34 9.37
C VAL A 143 16.21 -2.66 7.88
N LEU A 144 15.06 -2.68 7.18
CA LEU A 144 14.99 -2.92 5.73
C LEU A 144 15.73 -1.85 4.93
N ARG A 145 15.63 -0.57 5.35
CA ARG A 145 16.36 0.52 4.72
C ARG A 145 17.87 0.38 4.92
N ASN A 146 18.32 0.13 6.14
CA ASN A 146 19.73 -0.06 6.46
C ASN A 146 20.31 -1.28 5.71
N PHE A 147 19.53 -2.36 5.61
CA PHE A 147 19.95 -3.55 4.85
C PHE A 147 20.06 -3.23 3.35
N ALA A 148 19.08 -2.53 2.79
CA ALA A 148 19.11 -2.12 1.39
C ALA A 148 20.32 -1.23 1.09
N ASP A 149 20.59 -0.24 1.93
CA ASP A 149 21.74 0.67 1.78
C ASP A 149 23.09 -0.09 1.88
N LYS A 150 23.21 -1.02 2.85
CA LYS A 150 24.42 -1.87 3.04
C LYS A 150 24.75 -2.70 1.80
N HIS A 151 23.72 -3.22 1.11
CA HIS A 151 23.88 -4.12 -0.02
C HIS A 151 23.66 -3.47 -1.39
N GLY A 152 23.42 -2.16 -1.44
CA GLY A 152 23.19 -1.41 -2.69
C GLY A 152 21.89 -1.83 -3.40
N LEU A 153 20.84 -2.15 -2.62
CA LEU A 153 19.53 -2.56 -3.13
C LEU A 153 18.56 -1.39 -3.18
N TYR A 154 17.61 -1.43 -4.10
CA TYR A 154 16.45 -0.55 -4.03
C TYR A 154 15.49 -1.03 -2.93
N LEU A 155 14.93 -0.09 -2.18
CA LEU A 155 13.78 -0.33 -1.30
C LEU A 155 12.56 0.32 -1.92
N LEU A 156 11.57 -0.49 -2.29
CA LEU A 156 10.22 -0.03 -2.62
C LEU A 156 9.34 -0.24 -1.38
N GLU A 157 8.63 0.79 -0.99
CA GLU A 157 7.71 0.71 0.15
C GLU A 157 6.26 0.79 -0.35
N ASP A 158 5.55 -0.34 -0.29
CA ASP A 158 4.11 -0.39 -0.55
C ASP A 158 3.37 -0.02 0.75
N ASN A 159 2.95 1.23 0.83
CA ASN A 159 2.27 1.80 1.98
C ASN A 159 0.76 2.00 1.72
N CYS A 160 0.19 1.25 0.77
CA CYS A 160 -1.22 1.38 0.40
C CYS A 160 -2.17 1.17 1.58
N GLU A 161 -1.84 0.27 2.50
CA GLU A 161 -2.66 -0.04 3.68
C GLU A 161 -2.24 0.72 4.96
N SER A 162 -1.17 1.55 4.91
CA SER A 162 -0.55 2.10 6.13
C SER A 162 -0.29 3.61 6.10
N MET A 163 -1.11 4.31 5.32
CA MET A 163 -1.05 5.77 5.30
C MET A 163 -1.18 6.34 6.72
N ASP A 164 -0.30 7.28 7.07
CA ASP A 164 -0.24 7.95 8.38
C ASP A 164 0.20 7.07 9.57
N ALA A 165 0.69 5.84 9.31
CA ALA A 165 1.41 5.09 10.33
C ALA A 165 2.81 5.69 10.56
N GLU A 166 3.41 5.40 11.71
CA GLU A 166 4.70 5.95 12.11
C GLU A 166 5.61 4.86 12.71
N LEU A 167 6.89 4.88 12.32
CA LEU A 167 7.94 4.09 12.95
C LEU A 167 9.02 5.03 13.47
N ASN A 168 9.32 4.96 14.77
CA ASN A 168 10.33 5.81 15.44
C ASN A 168 10.13 7.31 15.18
N GLY A 169 8.86 7.79 15.12
CA GLY A 169 8.50 9.18 14.87
C GLY A 169 8.57 9.62 13.40
N ARG A 170 8.88 8.71 12.49
CA ARG A 170 8.89 8.95 11.05
C ARG A 170 7.70 8.25 10.40
N LYS A 171 7.00 8.96 9.51
CA LYS A 171 5.84 8.38 8.79
C LYS A 171 6.27 7.24 7.86
N THR A 172 5.50 6.15 7.86
CA THR A 172 5.60 5.12 6.82
C THR A 172 5.29 5.74 5.46
N GLY A 173 5.78 5.13 4.39
CA GLY A 173 5.71 5.71 3.04
C GLY A 173 6.79 6.75 2.77
N THR A 174 7.87 6.76 3.56
CA THR A 174 9.00 7.67 3.40
C THR A 174 10.36 6.99 3.50
N PHE A 175 10.41 5.68 3.79
CA PHE A 175 11.67 4.94 3.98
C PHE A 175 12.24 4.41 2.66
N GLY A 176 11.39 4.14 1.67
CA GLY A 176 11.80 3.61 0.37
C GLY A 176 12.46 4.64 -0.54
N HIS A 177 13.11 4.15 -1.58
CA HIS A 177 13.50 4.99 -2.73
C HIS A 177 12.27 5.45 -3.51
N LEU A 178 11.25 4.59 -3.58
CA LEU A 178 9.90 4.86 -4.08
C LEU A 178 8.91 4.30 -3.08
N ASN A 179 7.90 5.11 -2.76
CA ASN A 179 6.89 4.80 -1.75
C ASN A 179 5.52 4.98 -2.39
N THR A 180 4.63 3.99 -2.25
CA THR A 180 3.36 3.97 -2.95
C THR A 180 2.18 3.99 -2.01
N PHE A 181 1.10 4.66 -2.42
CA PHE A 181 -0.13 4.84 -1.66
C PHE A 181 -1.35 4.59 -2.54
N SER A 182 -2.42 4.14 -1.93
CA SER A 182 -3.71 3.98 -2.59
C SER A 182 -4.75 4.92 -1.99
N PHE A 183 -5.61 5.46 -2.85
CA PHE A 183 -6.77 6.29 -2.49
C PHE A 183 -8.07 5.59 -2.91
N PHE A 184 -8.04 4.26 -2.93
CA PHE A 184 -9.23 3.46 -3.17
C PHE A 184 -10.28 3.69 -2.08
N PHE A 185 -11.55 3.46 -2.38
CA PHE A 185 -12.69 3.74 -1.52
C PHE A 185 -12.52 3.30 -0.05
N SER A 186 -11.92 2.14 0.21
CA SER A 186 -11.78 1.57 1.56
C SER A 186 -10.54 2.03 2.33
N HIS A 187 -9.67 2.85 1.72
CA HIS A 187 -8.40 3.25 2.34
C HIS A 187 -8.55 4.45 3.29
N HIS A 188 -7.44 4.92 3.87
CA HIS A 188 -7.41 5.99 4.87
C HIS A 188 -7.98 7.31 4.34
N ILE A 189 -7.66 7.64 3.08
CA ILE A 189 -8.35 8.66 2.30
C ILE A 189 -8.85 8.04 0.99
N SER A 190 -9.91 8.62 0.43
CA SER A 190 -10.54 8.09 -0.79
C SER A 190 -10.73 9.18 -1.83
N THR A 191 -10.31 8.90 -3.07
CA THR A 191 -10.62 9.72 -4.24
C THR A 191 -11.46 8.96 -5.27
N MET A 192 -12.29 8.00 -4.84
CA MET A 192 -12.91 6.90 -5.58
C MET A 192 -11.85 5.89 -6.01
N GLU A 193 -11.08 6.22 -7.01
CA GLU A 193 -9.84 5.60 -7.45
C GLU A 193 -8.73 6.65 -7.43
N GLY A 194 -7.51 6.22 -7.12
CA GLY A 194 -6.33 7.08 -7.09
C GLY A 194 -5.16 6.40 -6.38
N GLY A 195 -3.99 6.97 -6.56
CA GLY A 195 -2.78 6.56 -5.86
C GLY A 195 -1.72 7.65 -5.95
N MET A 196 -0.68 7.51 -5.14
CA MET A 196 0.43 8.45 -5.09
C MET A 196 1.75 7.69 -5.02
N ILE A 197 2.78 8.24 -5.65
CA ILE A 197 4.17 7.81 -5.49
C ILE A 197 4.90 8.95 -4.80
N LEU A 198 5.66 8.66 -3.74
CA LEU A 198 6.55 9.61 -3.10
C LEU A 198 8.01 9.21 -3.29
N THR A 199 8.88 10.19 -3.54
CA THR A 199 10.33 10.00 -3.62
C THR A 199 11.08 11.29 -3.33
N ASP A 200 12.32 11.16 -2.85
CA ASP A 200 13.27 12.29 -2.72
C ASP A 200 14.25 12.37 -3.89
N ASP A 201 14.25 11.35 -4.77
CA ASP A 201 15.14 11.27 -5.94
C ASP A 201 14.48 11.97 -7.14
N VAL A 202 15.10 13.05 -7.61
CA VAL A 202 14.60 13.85 -8.74
C VAL A 202 14.55 13.05 -10.05
N GLU A 203 15.50 12.13 -10.27
CA GLU A 203 15.49 11.29 -11.48
C GLU A 203 14.29 10.34 -11.46
N LEU A 204 14.03 9.66 -10.32
CA LEU A 204 12.87 8.79 -10.16
C LEU A 204 11.55 9.57 -10.29
N ALA A 205 11.48 10.78 -9.76
CA ALA A 205 10.29 11.63 -9.92
C ALA A 205 10.01 11.94 -11.39
N HIS A 206 11.03 12.36 -12.15
CA HIS A 206 10.90 12.65 -13.58
C HIS A 206 10.57 11.40 -14.41
N LEU A 207 11.16 10.24 -14.09
CA LEU A 207 10.82 8.96 -14.70
C LEU A 207 9.34 8.61 -14.46
N CYS A 208 8.88 8.70 -13.22
CA CYS A 208 7.48 8.44 -12.87
C CYS A 208 6.51 9.40 -13.58
N HIS A 209 6.81 10.70 -13.66
CA HIS A 209 6.01 11.66 -14.41
C HIS A 209 5.87 11.30 -15.88
N SER A 210 6.98 10.93 -16.53
CA SER A 210 6.99 10.55 -17.95
C SER A 210 6.24 9.22 -18.16
N ILE A 211 6.56 8.18 -17.38
CA ILE A 211 5.98 6.83 -17.50
C ILE A 211 4.47 6.84 -17.24
N ARG A 212 3.99 7.64 -16.28
CA ARG A 212 2.55 7.83 -16.00
C ARG A 212 1.74 8.25 -17.22
N ALA A 213 2.37 9.00 -18.11
CA ALA A 213 1.74 9.64 -19.25
C ALA A 213 2.50 9.31 -20.54
N HIS A 214 2.36 8.08 -21.02
CA HIS A 214 2.85 7.58 -22.31
C HIS A 214 4.38 7.61 -22.50
N GLY A 215 5.17 8.03 -21.53
CA GLY A 215 6.61 8.21 -21.68
C GLY A 215 6.99 9.51 -22.41
N TRP A 216 6.10 10.50 -22.50
CA TRP A 216 6.36 11.75 -23.20
C TRP A 216 7.07 12.81 -22.36
N THR A 217 7.61 13.84 -23.03
CA THR A 217 8.35 14.93 -22.40
C THR A 217 7.45 16.09 -21.94
N ARG A 218 6.20 16.12 -22.38
CA ARG A 218 5.26 17.22 -22.21
C ARG A 218 5.08 17.68 -20.76
N ASP A 219 4.96 16.73 -19.82
CA ASP A 219 4.69 17.00 -18.41
C ASP A 219 5.99 17.07 -17.57
N LEU A 220 7.16 16.96 -18.21
CA LEU A 220 8.43 17.10 -17.53
C LEU A 220 8.78 18.57 -17.29
N PRO A 221 9.40 18.91 -16.14
CA PRO A 221 9.87 20.27 -15.88
C PRO A 221 10.99 20.67 -16.87
N PRO A 222 11.21 21.99 -17.07
CA PRO A 222 12.25 22.47 -18.02
C PRO A 222 13.65 21.98 -17.71
N ASP A 223 13.98 21.79 -16.43
CA ASP A 223 15.26 21.33 -15.88
C ASP A 223 15.31 19.81 -15.67
N THR A 224 14.52 19.05 -16.42
CA THR A 224 14.46 17.59 -16.27
C THR A 224 15.83 16.93 -16.40
N THR A 225 16.10 15.96 -15.52
CA THR A 225 17.37 15.22 -15.48
C THR A 225 17.45 14.03 -16.44
N ILE A 226 16.30 13.61 -16.99
CA ILE A 226 16.21 12.37 -17.80
C ILE A 226 16.24 12.61 -19.31
N TYR A 227 16.11 13.87 -19.73
CA TYR A 227 16.03 14.23 -21.15
C TYR A 227 16.57 15.64 -21.39
N GLU A 228 17.27 15.85 -22.50
CA GLU A 228 17.69 17.17 -22.98
C GLU A 228 16.69 17.68 -24.04
N ARG A 229 16.01 18.80 -23.74
CA ARG A 229 15.00 19.37 -24.64
C ARG A 229 15.61 19.87 -25.93
N LYS A 230 14.96 19.59 -27.06
CA LYS A 230 15.42 19.94 -28.42
C LYS A 230 14.84 21.25 -28.95
N GLY A 231 14.21 22.03 -28.10
CA GLY A 231 13.99 23.47 -28.31
C GLY A 231 12.71 23.91 -29.04
N SER A 232 11.80 23.01 -29.44
CA SER A 232 10.51 23.39 -30.03
C SER A 232 9.34 22.85 -29.21
N ASP A 233 8.51 23.72 -28.67
CA ASP A 233 7.30 23.33 -27.92
C ASP A 233 6.37 22.45 -28.74
N PHE A 234 6.30 22.67 -30.05
CA PHE A 234 5.54 21.84 -30.97
C PHE A 234 6.06 20.39 -31.01
N TYR A 235 7.39 20.21 -31.04
CA TYR A 235 8.02 18.89 -31.03
C TYR A 235 7.87 18.23 -29.65
N GLU A 236 8.16 18.96 -28.57
CA GLU A 236 8.12 18.45 -27.20
C GLU A 236 6.71 18.00 -26.78
N ALA A 237 5.66 18.57 -27.37
CA ALA A 237 4.28 18.21 -27.06
C ALA A 237 3.95 16.73 -27.35
N TYR A 238 4.68 16.08 -28.29
CA TYR A 238 4.47 14.68 -28.72
C TYR A 238 5.78 13.88 -28.82
N ASN A 239 6.79 14.25 -28.07
CA ASN A 239 8.03 13.50 -28.00
C ASN A 239 7.97 12.43 -26.90
N PHE A 240 8.17 11.17 -27.27
CA PHE A 240 8.14 10.01 -26.38
C PHE A 240 9.57 9.51 -26.16
N ILE A 241 10.01 9.50 -24.91
CA ILE A 241 11.40 9.14 -24.53
C ILE A 241 11.49 7.82 -23.77
N LEU A 242 10.35 7.31 -23.26
CA LEU A 242 10.25 6.07 -22.51
C LEU A 242 9.01 5.28 -22.95
N PRO A 243 9.02 3.94 -22.85
CA PRO A 243 7.79 3.16 -22.87
C PRO A 243 6.96 3.48 -21.63
N GLY A 244 5.84 4.13 -21.79
CA GLY A 244 4.99 4.56 -20.69
C GLY A 244 3.56 4.06 -20.81
N TYR A 245 2.76 4.40 -19.80
CA TYR A 245 1.36 4.00 -19.66
C TYR A 245 0.45 5.23 -19.75
N ASN A 246 -0.85 5.01 -19.84
CA ASN A 246 -1.84 6.03 -19.53
C ASN A 246 -2.51 5.70 -18.20
N VAL A 247 -1.87 6.08 -17.11
CA VAL A 247 -2.36 5.89 -15.74
C VAL A 247 -2.48 7.23 -15.00
N ARG A 248 -2.78 8.27 -15.77
CA ARG A 248 -3.01 9.63 -15.24
C ARG A 248 -4.25 9.66 -14.37
N PRO A 249 -4.24 10.41 -13.24
CA PRO A 249 -5.42 10.65 -12.44
C PRO A 249 -6.38 11.63 -13.16
N LEU A 250 -7.62 11.67 -12.70
CA LEU A 250 -8.59 12.70 -13.08
C LEU A 250 -8.42 13.95 -12.20
N GLU A 251 -8.76 15.10 -12.73
CA GLU A 251 -8.81 16.36 -11.96
C GLU A 251 -9.82 16.29 -10.81
N LEU A 252 -10.92 15.55 -11.00
CA LEU A 252 -11.88 15.22 -9.95
C LEU A 252 -11.23 14.53 -8.75
N SER A 253 -10.40 13.52 -9.01
CA SER A 253 -9.70 12.79 -7.95
C SER A 253 -8.72 13.71 -7.19
N GLY A 254 -8.05 14.63 -7.90
CA GLY A 254 -7.19 15.64 -7.28
C GLY A 254 -7.98 16.57 -6.34
N ALA A 255 -9.13 17.07 -6.79
CA ALA A 255 -9.98 17.95 -6.00
C ALA A 255 -10.54 17.28 -4.74
N ILE A 256 -10.99 16.03 -4.85
CA ILE A 256 -11.44 15.23 -3.71
C ILE A 256 -10.29 15.01 -2.73
N GLY A 257 -9.12 14.63 -3.22
CA GLY A 257 -7.94 14.36 -2.40
C GLY A 257 -7.50 15.57 -1.57
N LEU A 258 -7.64 16.78 -2.11
CA LEU A 258 -7.35 18.02 -1.38
C LEU A 258 -8.26 18.24 -0.16
N GLU A 259 -9.49 17.77 -0.18
CA GLU A 259 -10.37 17.81 0.99
C GLU A 259 -10.09 16.65 1.94
N GLN A 260 -9.82 15.46 1.41
CA GLN A 260 -9.54 14.26 2.19
C GLN A 260 -8.25 14.35 3.02
N ILE A 261 -7.17 14.91 2.46
CA ILE A 261 -5.90 15.02 3.20
C ILE A 261 -6.03 15.90 4.45
N LYS A 262 -6.91 16.89 4.44
CA LYS A 262 -7.19 17.73 5.61
C LYS A 262 -7.84 16.94 6.76
N LYS A 263 -8.61 15.90 6.42
CA LYS A 263 -9.34 15.05 7.37
C LYS A 263 -8.47 13.89 7.88
N LEU A 264 -7.38 13.54 7.19
CA LEU A 264 -6.56 12.36 7.48
C LEU A 264 -6.12 12.25 8.94
N PRO A 265 -5.56 13.29 9.60
CA PRO A 265 -5.13 13.17 10.99
C PRO A 265 -6.25 12.79 11.96
N ALA A 266 -7.44 13.38 11.77
CA ALA A 266 -8.60 13.10 12.62
C ALA A 266 -9.15 11.69 12.36
N MET A 267 -9.17 11.25 11.10
CA MET A 267 -9.60 9.91 10.72
C MET A 267 -8.66 8.84 11.28
N THR A 268 -7.35 9.05 11.18
CA THR A 268 -6.35 8.14 11.76
C THR A 268 -6.45 8.10 13.29
N ALA A 269 -6.64 9.25 13.94
CA ALA A 269 -6.84 9.31 15.38
C ALA A 269 -8.06 8.49 15.83
N GLN A 270 -9.17 8.54 15.10
CA GLN A 270 -10.36 7.74 15.41
C GLN A 270 -10.11 6.24 15.18
N ARG A 271 -9.45 5.85 14.09
CA ARG A 271 -9.08 4.44 13.84
C ARG A 271 -8.19 3.89 14.96
N ARG A 272 -7.25 4.69 15.47
CA ARG A 272 -6.39 4.31 16.61
C ARG A 272 -7.18 4.15 17.92
N LYS A 273 -8.21 4.96 18.16
CA LYS A 273 -9.11 4.78 19.32
C LYS A 273 -9.86 3.46 19.22
N ASN A 274 -10.40 3.16 18.04
CA ASN A 274 -11.08 1.89 17.81
C ASN A 274 -10.11 0.70 17.98
N TRP A 275 -8.86 0.85 17.53
CA TRP A 275 -7.81 -0.15 17.71
C TRP A 275 -7.47 -0.40 19.17
N ALA A 276 -7.37 0.65 20.00
CA ALA A 276 -7.14 0.50 21.43
C ALA A 276 -8.26 -0.30 22.10
N LEU A 277 -9.52 -0.01 21.78
CA LEU A 277 -10.66 -0.78 22.27
C LEU A 277 -10.62 -2.24 21.76
N PHE A 278 -10.28 -2.48 20.49
CA PHE A 278 -10.12 -3.84 19.97
C PHE A 278 -9.04 -4.62 20.74
N GLN A 279 -7.89 -3.99 21.04
CA GLN A 279 -6.83 -4.60 21.87
C GLN A 279 -7.32 -4.92 23.29
N GLU A 280 -8.12 -4.05 23.90
CA GLU A 280 -8.73 -4.31 25.21
C GLU A 280 -9.66 -5.52 25.18
N LEU A 281 -10.49 -5.63 24.13
CA LEU A 281 -11.50 -6.69 24.01
C LEU A 281 -10.93 -8.07 23.62
N PHE A 282 -9.85 -8.12 22.85
CA PHE A 282 -9.32 -9.34 22.23
C PHE A 282 -7.86 -9.65 22.61
N GLY A 283 -7.12 -8.72 23.20
CA GLY A 283 -5.67 -8.85 23.44
C GLY A 283 -5.27 -9.95 24.40
N THR A 284 -6.19 -10.38 25.28
CA THR A 284 -5.97 -11.48 26.22
C THR A 284 -6.78 -12.73 25.89
N ASP A 285 -7.48 -12.75 24.76
CA ASP A 285 -8.30 -13.88 24.33
C ASP A 285 -7.41 -14.91 23.59
N GLU A 286 -7.01 -15.96 24.30
CA GLU A 286 -6.13 -17.02 23.79
C GLU A 286 -6.69 -17.80 22.59
N ARG A 287 -7.98 -17.58 22.27
CA ARG A 287 -8.61 -18.18 21.07
C ARG A 287 -8.11 -17.56 19.79
N PHE A 288 -7.54 -16.34 19.86
CA PHE A 288 -7.08 -15.58 18.73
C PHE A 288 -5.63 -15.15 18.87
N ILE A 289 -4.91 -15.16 17.77
CA ILE A 289 -3.69 -14.40 17.61
C ILE A 289 -4.12 -13.12 16.89
N ILE A 290 -3.90 -11.97 17.51
CA ILE A 290 -4.19 -10.66 16.93
C ILE A 290 -2.90 -9.94 16.56
N GLN A 291 -3.00 -9.00 15.63
CA GLN A 291 -1.84 -8.21 15.24
C GLN A 291 -1.31 -7.40 16.43
N ARG A 292 -0.01 -7.49 16.68
CA ARG A 292 0.68 -6.65 17.67
C ARG A 292 1.19 -5.40 16.98
N GLU A 293 0.95 -4.26 17.59
CA GLU A 293 1.40 -2.99 17.08
C GLU A 293 2.93 -2.91 17.10
N HIS A 294 3.51 -2.60 15.95
CA HIS A 294 4.91 -2.20 15.80
C HIS A 294 4.94 -0.72 15.43
N GLY A 295 5.73 0.10 16.12
CA GLY A 295 5.67 1.55 15.97
C GLY A 295 4.31 2.13 16.38
N LYS A 296 3.70 2.93 15.52
CA LYS A 296 2.38 3.53 15.71
C LYS A 296 1.50 3.25 14.50
N SER A 297 0.68 2.25 14.61
CA SER A 297 -0.21 1.78 13.54
C SER A 297 -1.20 2.86 13.11
N SER A 298 -1.54 2.91 11.82
CA SER A 298 -2.69 3.65 11.33
C SER A 298 -4.00 2.85 11.39
N ALA A 299 -3.92 1.61 11.87
CA ALA A 299 -5.04 0.75 12.18
C ALA A 299 -6.06 0.62 11.04
N PHE A 300 -5.64 0.04 9.91
CA PHE A 300 -6.47 -0.11 8.72
C PHE A 300 -7.69 -1.00 8.97
N SER A 301 -7.48 -2.12 9.68
CA SER A 301 -8.51 -3.11 10.00
C SER A 301 -8.17 -3.84 11.30
N PHE A 302 -9.05 -4.74 11.75
CA PHE A 302 -8.83 -5.61 12.90
C PHE A 302 -8.62 -7.05 12.43
N THR A 303 -7.45 -7.61 12.70
CA THR A 303 -7.10 -8.98 12.33
C THR A 303 -7.33 -9.96 13.47
N LEU A 304 -7.86 -11.12 13.13
CA LEU A 304 -8.02 -12.25 14.03
C LEU A 304 -7.55 -13.51 13.33
N ILE A 305 -6.62 -14.23 13.92
CA ILE A 305 -6.17 -15.54 13.46
C ILE A 305 -6.59 -16.54 14.54
N LEU A 306 -7.41 -17.51 14.19
CA LEU A 306 -7.81 -18.57 15.12
C LEU A 306 -6.58 -19.34 15.58
N ASN A 307 -6.46 -19.52 16.89
CA ASN A 307 -5.35 -20.27 17.46
C ASN A 307 -5.44 -21.75 17.01
N PRO A 308 -4.47 -22.26 16.25
CA PRO A 308 -4.50 -23.61 15.70
C PRO A 308 -4.58 -24.70 16.76
N ALA A 309 -4.11 -24.43 17.99
CA ALA A 309 -4.16 -25.37 19.10
C ALA A 309 -5.59 -25.75 19.49
N LEU A 310 -6.57 -24.91 19.21
CA LEU A 310 -7.97 -25.15 19.54
C LEU A 310 -8.67 -26.10 18.57
N LYS A 311 -8.09 -26.37 17.39
CA LYS A 311 -8.67 -27.22 16.34
C LYS A 311 -10.10 -26.82 15.93
N VAL A 312 -10.42 -25.52 16.00
CA VAL A 312 -11.72 -24.98 15.62
C VAL A 312 -11.74 -24.70 14.12
N ASP A 313 -12.83 -25.11 13.45
CA ASP A 313 -13.04 -24.77 12.06
C ASP A 313 -13.38 -23.27 11.92
N ARG A 314 -12.64 -22.57 11.06
CA ARG A 314 -12.86 -21.16 10.74
C ARG A 314 -14.29 -20.87 10.26
N GLU A 315 -14.95 -21.84 9.58
CA GLU A 315 -16.33 -21.69 9.12
C GLU A 315 -17.33 -21.49 10.26
N ARG A 316 -17.04 -21.99 11.47
CA ARG A 316 -17.87 -21.72 12.66
C ARG A 316 -17.80 -20.24 13.06
N ALA A 317 -16.60 -19.66 13.04
CA ALA A 317 -16.44 -18.22 13.29
C ALA A 317 -17.17 -17.41 12.19
N PHE A 318 -17.05 -17.82 10.93
CA PHE A 318 -17.73 -17.16 9.82
C PHE A 318 -19.26 -17.26 9.90
N ALA A 319 -19.81 -18.39 10.36
CA ALA A 319 -21.24 -18.52 10.62
C ALA A 319 -21.68 -17.50 11.68
N ALA A 320 -20.96 -17.42 12.81
CA ALA A 320 -21.28 -16.48 13.88
C ALA A 320 -21.20 -15.00 13.41
N LEU A 321 -20.22 -14.66 12.56
CA LEU A 321 -20.10 -13.31 11.99
C LEU A 321 -21.27 -13.00 11.03
N ARG A 322 -21.66 -13.95 10.18
CA ARG A 322 -22.84 -13.81 9.28
C ARG A 322 -24.12 -13.59 10.07
N ASP A 323 -24.36 -14.41 11.10
CA ASP A 323 -25.55 -14.33 11.95
C ASP A 323 -25.61 -13.00 12.73
N ALA A 324 -24.46 -12.40 12.99
CA ALA A 324 -24.33 -11.09 13.63
C ALA A 324 -24.27 -9.90 12.67
N ASP A 325 -24.49 -10.09 11.36
CA ASP A 325 -24.37 -9.03 10.34
C ASP A 325 -23.00 -8.34 10.34
N ILE A 326 -21.90 -9.09 10.43
CA ILE A 326 -20.53 -8.58 10.43
C ILE A 326 -19.80 -8.97 9.16
N GLY A 327 -19.31 -7.99 8.40
CA GLY A 327 -18.48 -8.20 7.21
C GLY A 327 -17.06 -8.64 7.59
N TYR A 328 -16.53 -9.63 6.85
CA TYR A 328 -15.16 -10.13 7.05
C TYR A 328 -14.49 -10.46 5.73
N ARG A 329 -13.16 -10.53 5.72
CA ARG A 329 -12.34 -10.91 4.55
C ARG A 329 -11.11 -11.69 5.00
N ILE A 330 -10.50 -12.41 4.05
CA ILE A 330 -9.16 -12.96 4.21
C ILE A 330 -8.15 -11.82 4.42
N ILE A 331 -7.14 -12.05 5.26
CA ILE A 331 -6.10 -11.06 5.55
C ILE A 331 -5.41 -10.66 4.25
N THR A 332 -5.62 -9.44 3.80
CA THR A 332 -5.14 -8.84 2.54
C THR A 332 -5.43 -9.71 1.31
N GLY A 333 -4.64 -10.70 0.99
CA GLY A 333 -4.87 -11.73 -0.02
C GLY A 333 -4.53 -13.14 0.50
N GLY A 334 -4.21 -13.26 1.79
CA GLY A 334 -3.64 -14.48 2.37
C GLY A 334 -2.23 -14.73 1.86
N ASN A 335 -1.75 -15.97 1.97
CA ASN A 335 -0.49 -16.39 1.39
C ASN A 335 -0.58 -16.34 -0.16
N PHE A 336 0.16 -15.42 -0.77
CA PHE A 336 0.11 -15.20 -2.22
C PHE A 336 0.56 -16.43 -3.01
N LEU A 337 1.43 -17.25 -2.45
CA LEU A 337 1.91 -18.49 -3.06
C LEU A 337 0.80 -19.55 -3.25
N ARG A 338 -0.33 -19.42 -2.57
CA ARG A 338 -1.49 -20.31 -2.69
C ARG A 338 -2.40 -19.97 -3.88
N HIS A 339 -2.18 -18.85 -4.55
CA HIS A 339 -3.00 -18.43 -5.68
C HIS A 339 -2.58 -19.07 -7.00
N SER A 340 -3.55 -19.42 -7.84
CA SER A 340 -3.32 -20.07 -9.14
C SER A 340 -2.49 -19.21 -10.12
N VAL A 341 -2.38 -17.92 -9.88
CA VAL A 341 -1.55 -17.00 -10.68
C VAL A 341 -0.06 -17.32 -10.58
N MET A 342 0.37 -18.02 -9.53
CA MET A 342 1.78 -18.38 -9.32
C MET A 342 2.38 -19.24 -10.46
N LYS A 343 1.55 -19.92 -11.24
CA LYS A 343 2.00 -20.66 -12.44
C LYS A 343 2.63 -19.76 -13.52
N TYR A 344 2.43 -18.44 -13.44
CA TYR A 344 3.01 -17.45 -14.37
C TYR A 344 4.23 -16.73 -13.80
N TYR A 345 4.64 -17.06 -12.56
CA TYR A 345 5.70 -16.37 -11.84
C TYR A 345 7.02 -17.16 -11.86
N GLU A 346 8.11 -16.43 -11.99
CA GLU A 346 9.43 -16.93 -11.64
C GLU A 346 9.72 -16.55 -10.20
N TYR A 347 9.86 -17.55 -9.33
CA TYR A 347 10.03 -17.29 -7.90
C TYR A 347 10.82 -18.37 -7.20
N GLU A 348 11.25 -18.05 -5.99
CA GLU A 348 11.88 -18.96 -5.04
C GLU A 348 11.33 -18.66 -3.64
N ILE A 349 11.13 -19.70 -2.84
CA ILE A 349 10.75 -19.58 -1.43
C ILE A 349 12.02 -19.72 -0.61
N VAL A 350 12.33 -18.72 0.21
CA VAL A 350 13.49 -18.72 1.09
C VAL A 350 13.10 -19.35 2.42
N GLY A 351 13.51 -20.60 2.62
CA GLY A 351 13.11 -21.40 3.75
C GLY A 351 11.69 -21.94 3.66
N ASP A 352 10.82 -21.63 4.61
CA ASP A 352 9.40 -21.99 4.60
C ASP A 352 8.50 -20.75 4.78
N VAL A 353 7.20 -20.92 4.61
CA VAL A 353 6.16 -19.86 4.71
C VAL A 353 5.01 -20.29 5.63
N LYS A 354 5.35 -20.96 6.74
CA LYS A 354 4.39 -21.55 7.67
C LYS A 354 3.47 -20.51 8.31
N ASN A 355 4.00 -19.34 8.66
CA ASN A 355 3.21 -18.27 9.25
C ASN A 355 2.21 -17.68 8.24
N ALA A 356 2.66 -17.51 6.99
CA ALA A 356 1.77 -17.08 5.91
C ALA A 356 0.68 -18.10 5.61
N ASP A 357 1.00 -19.41 5.63
CA ASP A 357 0.00 -20.48 5.50
C ASP A 357 -0.99 -20.47 6.67
N LEU A 358 -0.51 -20.31 7.90
CA LEU A 358 -1.35 -20.24 9.09
C LEU A 358 -2.29 -19.02 9.04
N ALA A 359 -1.78 -17.86 8.66
CA ALA A 359 -2.60 -16.66 8.48
C ALA A 359 -3.63 -16.84 7.34
N HIS A 360 -3.27 -17.56 6.26
CA HIS A 360 -4.19 -17.87 5.16
C HIS A 360 -5.32 -18.81 5.60
N ASP A 361 -4.99 -19.89 6.32
CA ASP A 361 -5.94 -20.94 6.65
C ASP A 361 -6.81 -20.60 7.86
N HIS A 362 -6.32 -19.80 8.81
CA HIS A 362 -6.98 -19.50 10.08
C HIS A 362 -7.32 -18.02 10.26
N GLY A 363 -6.78 -17.12 9.42
CA GLY A 363 -6.92 -15.69 9.58
C GLY A 363 -8.09 -15.07 8.82
N PHE A 364 -8.58 -13.96 9.36
CA PHE A 364 -9.53 -13.05 8.71
C PHE A 364 -9.38 -11.66 9.32
N PHE A 365 -9.96 -10.65 8.65
CA PHE A 365 -10.06 -9.32 9.23
C PHE A 365 -11.50 -8.79 9.15
N VAL A 366 -11.82 -7.86 10.04
CA VAL A 366 -13.05 -7.04 10.04
C VAL A 366 -12.69 -5.57 9.90
N GLY A 367 -13.65 -4.74 9.48
CA GLY A 367 -13.40 -3.35 9.13
C GLY A 367 -13.04 -2.46 10.33
N ASN A 368 -12.15 -1.51 10.12
CA ASN A 368 -11.96 -0.36 11.00
C ASN A 368 -12.29 0.91 10.20
N HIS A 369 -13.20 1.73 10.72
CA HIS A 369 -13.67 2.94 10.06
C HIS A 369 -13.24 4.19 10.84
N PRO A 370 -13.17 5.37 10.22
CA PRO A 370 -12.90 6.63 10.92
C PRO A 370 -14.14 7.16 11.67
N GLN A 371 -14.89 6.26 12.31
CA GLN A 371 -16.07 6.50 13.13
C GLN A 371 -15.91 5.76 14.45
N ASP A 372 -16.68 6.11 15.47
CA ASP A 372 -16.71 5.35 16.72
C ASP A 372 -17.35 3.97 16.48
N LEU A 373 -16.57 2.92 16.67
CA LEU A 373 -16.95 1.53 16.45
C LEU A 373 -17.22 0.77 17.75
N THR A 374 -17.39 1.45 18.88
CA THR A 374 -17.67 0.80 20.18
C THR A 374 -18.80 -0.22 20.09
N PRO A 375 -20.00 0.12 19.55
CA PRO A 375 -21.10 -0.86 19.46
C PRO A 375 -20.79 -2.03 18.52
N GLN A 376 -20.03 -1.79 17.44
CA GLN A 376 -19.65 -2.82 16.46
C GLN A 376 -18.62 -3.79 17.04
N LEU A 377 -17.66 -3.30 17.80
CA LEU A 377 -16.63 -4.12 18.45
C LEU A 377 -17.21 -4.96 19.59
N GLU A 378 -18.15 -4.40 20.38
CA GLU A 378 -18.90 -5.17 21.38
C GLU A 378 -19.74 -6.29 20.72
N ARG A 379 -20.40 -6.00 19.60
CA ARG A 379 -21.13 -7.00 18.82
C ARG A 379 -20.20 -8.07 18.26
N LEU A 380 -19.02 -7.70 17.75
CA LEU A 380 -17.99 -8.64 17.28
C LEU A 380 -17.56 -9.58 18.40
N ARG A 381 -17.28 -9.03 19.60
CA ARG A 381 -16.92 -9.81 20.78
C ARG A 381 -18.02 -10.79 21.15
N ASN A 382 -19.28 -10.32 21.22
CA ASN A 382 -20.42 -11.17 21.56
C ASN A 382 -20.65 -12.28 20.53
N ALA A 383 -20.55 -11.98 19.23
CA ALA A 383 -20.68 -12.97 18.17
C ALA A 383 -19.60 -14.07 18.28
N LEU A 384 -18.36 -13.68 18.58
CA LEU A 384 -17.24 -14.60 18.74
C LEU A 384 -17.11 -15.20 20.16
N HIS A 385 -18.03 -14.89 21.08
CA HIS A 385 -17.97 -15.46 22.45
C HIS A 385 -18.30 -16.96 22.46
N ASN A 386 -19.27 -17.39 21.68
CA ASN A 386 -19.88 -18.72 21.73
C ASN A 386 -19.58 -19.60 20.52
N PHE A 387 -18.60 -19.26 19.67
CA PHE A 387 -18.38 -20.03 18.44
C PHE A 387 -17.47 -21.25 18.64
N VAL A 388 -16.82 -21.40 19.78
CA VAL A 388 -15.95 -22.55 20.17
C VAL A 388 -16.79 -23.62 20.86
#